data_4066d581461566c4061f5a32e87b8293
#
_entry.id   4066d581461566c4061f5a32e87b8293
#
_cell.length_a   1.000
_cell.length_b   1.000
_cell.length_c   1.000
_cell.angle_alpha   90.00
_cell.angle_beta   90.00
_cell.angle_gamma   90.00
#
_symmetry.space_group_name_H-M   'P 1'
#
loop_
_entity.id
_entity.type
_entity.pdbx_description
1 polymer ?
#
loop_
_entity_poly.entity_id
_entity_poly.type
_entity_poly.pdbx_seq_one_letter_code
_entity_poly.pdbx_strand_id
1 'polypeptide(L)'
;GIIFPVSAVILERLDEYRQVLESFSMPRLELIEWKTTRDNNVEILNETIDLYRYFDATKQAEFLYSCVEQTVLDTIPKEVAYLKKYDLMKSFLDDHFDMPDKMVSLLIRFLEQGNAVLSERAKSKEFQALTEDEIKTIENKYFEVFNEDNS
;
A
#
# COMPACT_ATOMS: atom_id res chain seq x y z
N GLY A 1 11.05 9.99 8.04
CA GLY A 1 10.57 10.60 6.80
C GLY A 1 9.24 9.97 6.41
N ILE A 2 8.29 10.76 5.96
CA ILE A 2 7.02 10.25 5.44
C ILE A 2 7.32 9.57 4.10
N ILE A 3 7.07 8.28 4.02
CA ILE A 3 7.10 7.55 2.76
C ILE A 3 5.73 7.74 2.10
N PHE A 4 5.71 8.34 0.91
CA PHE A 4 4.48 8.46 0.13
C PHE A 4 4.13 7.11 -0.51
N PRO A 5 3.09 6.39 -0.06
CA PRO A 5 2.78 5.06 -0.53
C PRO A 5 1.97 5.06 -1.84
N VAL A 6 2.36 5.88 -2.83
CA VAL A 6 1.68 5.93 -4.15
C VAL A 6 1.69 4.57 -4.82
N SER A 7 2.77 3.80 -4.66
CA SER A 7 2.86 2.45 -5.20
C SER A 7 1.80 1.49 -4.62
N ALA A 8 1.42 1.66 -3.36
CA ALA A 8 0.35 0.86 -2.75
C ALA A 8 -1.00 1.17 -3.42
N VAL A 9 -1.30 2.45 -3.64
CA VAL A 9 -2.51 2.88 -4.35
C VAL A 9 -2.54 2.36 -5.80
N ILE A 10 -1.39 2.38 -6.50
CA ILE A 10 -1.29 1.80 -7.84
C ILE A 10 -1.58 0.30 -7.81
N LEU A 11 -1.08 -0.43 -6.80
CA LEU A 11 -1.34 -1.86 -6.64
C LEU A 11 -2.82 -2.17 -6.35
N GLU A 12 -3.50 -1.35 -5.56
CA GLU A 12 -4.95 -1.46 -5.33
C GLU A 12 -5.75 -1.25 -6.63
N ARG A 13 -5.24 -0.42 -7.54
CA ARG A 13 -5.84 -0.07 -8.83
C ARG A 13 -5.12 -0.73 -10.02
N LEU A 14 -4.58 -1.93 -9.82
CA LEU A 14 -3.69 -2.58 -10.81
C LEU A 14 -4.38 -2.83 -12.16
N ASP A 15 -5.66 -3.18 -12.17
CA ASP A 15 -6.39 -3.43 -13.41
C ASP A 15 -6.61 -2.14 -14.20
N GLU A 16 -6.91 -1.04 -13.53
CA GLU A 16 -7.00 0.28 -14.15
C GLU A 16 -5.65 0.71 -14.71
N TYR A 17 -4.57 0.50 -13.95
CA TYR A 17 -3.20 0.76 -14.41
C TYR A 17 -2.86 -0.02 -15.70
N ARG A 18 -3.21 -1.30 -15.76
CA ARG A 18 -3.02 -2.12 -16.97
C ARG A 18 -3.79 -1.58 -18.16
N GLN A 19 -5.06 -1.20 -17.98
CA GLN A 19 -5.87 -0.61 -19.04
C GLN A 19 -5.28 0.70 -19.57
N VAL A 20 -4.76 1.54 -18.68
CA VAL A 20 -4.06 2.77 -19.05
C VAL A 20 -2.80 2.48 -19.84
N LEU A 21 -1.99 1.48 -19.41
CA LEU A 21 -0.81 1.04 -20.16
C LEU A 21 -1.17 0.47 -21.55
N GLU A 22 -2.21 -0.34 -21.63
CA GLU A 22 -2.69 -0.89 -22.92
C GLU A 22 -3.13 0.22 -23.86
N SER A 23 -3.83 1.23 -23.36
CA SER A 23 -4.25 2.38 -24.17
C SER A 23 -3.08 3.21 -24.71
N PHE A 24 -1.94 3.17 -24.01
CA PHE A 24 -0.70 3.84 -24.40
C PHE A 24 0.19 2.98 -25.30
N SER A 25 0.09 1.66 -25.14
CA SER A 25 0.89 0.68 -25.91
C SER A 25 0.28 0.46 -27.30
N MET A 26 0.28 1.46 -28.14
CA MET A 26 -0.05 1.22 -29.55
C MET A 26 0.99 0.30 -30.18
N PRO A 27 0.58 -0.65 -31.04
CA PRO A 27 1.51 -1.50 -31.76
C PRO A 27 2.38 -0.65 -32.66
N ARG A 28 3.59 -0.35 -32.21
CA ARG A 28 4.58 0.47 -32.94
C ARG A 28 4.81 -0.05 -34.36
N LEU A 29 4.67 -1.36 -34.56
CA LEU A 29 4.92 -2.03 -35.83
C LEU A 29 3.88 -1.70 -36.90
N GLU A 30 2.66 -1.35 -36.53
CA GLU A 30 1.60 -0.98 -37.46
C GLU A 30 1.74 0.44 -38.00
N LEU A 31 2.52 1.27 -37.32
CA LEU A 31 2.74 2.68 -37.63
C LEU A 31 4.02 2.93 -38.43
N ILE A 32 4.87 1.91 -38.60
CA ILE A 32 6.16 2.02 -39.27
C ILE A 32 6.13 1.16 -40.51
N GLU A 33 6.09 1.80 -41.66
CA GLU A 33 6.33 1.13 -42.94
C GLU A 33 7.83 1.07 -43.20
N TRP A 34 8.33 -0.16 -43.46
CA TRP A 34 9.73 -0.39 -43.79
C TRP A 34 9.87 -0.91 -45.20
N LYS A 35 10.95 -0.58 -45.82
CA LYS A 35 11.37 -1.16 -47.08
C LYS A 35 12.81 -1.64 -46.93
N THR A 36 13.02 -2.89 -47.29
CA THR A 36 14.39 -3.40 -47.40
C THR A 36 14.93 -3.02 -48.78
N THR A 37 15.99 -2.26 -48.81
CA THR A 37 16.67 -1.89 -50.08
C THR A 37 17.52 -3.05 -50.57
N ARG A 38 17.98 -2.97 -51.87
CA ARG A 38 18.83 -4.00 -52.50
C ARG A 38 20.13 -4.31 -51.72
N ASP A 39 20.58 -3.39 -50.90
CA ASP A 39 21.80 -3.53 -50.11
C ASP A 39 21.52 -4.01 -48.65
N ASN A 40 20.37 -4.64 -48.42
CA ASN A 40 19.88 -5.06 -47.11
C ASN A 40 19.76 -3.91 -46.04
N ASN A 41 19.75 -2.69 -46.46
CA ASN A 41 19.45 -1.57 -45.62
C ASN A 41 17.92 -1.44 -45.43
N VAL A 42 17.50 -1.13 -44.21
CA VAL A 42 16.08 -0.88 -43.89
C VAL A 42 15.83 0.62 -44.01
N GLU A 43 14.97 0.98 -44.94
CA GLU A 43 14.50 2.35 -45.09
C GLU A 43 13.13 2.51 -44.43
N ILE A 44 13.01 3.48 -43.53
CA ILE A 44 11.72 3.82 -42.93
C ILE A 44 11.00 4.75 -43.90
N LEU A 45 9.89 4.26 -44.46
CA LEU A 45 9.13 4.97 -45.50
C LEU A 45 8.22 6.05 -44.94
N ASN A 46 7.75 5.89 -43.69
CA ASN A 46 6.99 6.91 -42.98
C ASN A 46 7.83 7.48 -41.84
N GLU A 47 7.97 8.77 -41.88
CA GLU A 47 8.76 9.46 -40.86
C GLU A 47 8.12 9.30 -39.49
N THR A 48 9.01 9.09 -38.52
CA THR A 48 8.73 9.02 -37.08
C THR A 48 7.96 10.21 -36.52
N ILE A 49 7.79 11.28 -37.25
CA ILE A 49 7.06 12.48 -36.84
C ILE A 49 5.60 12.17 -36.49
N ASP A 50 4.96 11.28 -37.21
CA ASP A 50 3.59 10.88 -36.90
C ASP A 50 3.48 9.95 -35.69
N LEU A 51 4.54 9.24 -35.34
CA LEU A 51 4.61 8.45 -34.11
C LEU A 51 4.44 9.31 -32.84
N TYR A 52 5.03 10.51 -32.83
CA TYR A 52 4.90 11.41 -31.67
C TYR A 52 3.48 11.95 -31.49
N ARG A 53 2.67 12.03 -32.54
CA ARG A 53 1.26 12.43 -32.46
C ARG A 53 0.37 11.38 -31.81
N TYR A 54 0.79 10.11 -31.85
CA TYR A 54 0.06 8.99 -31.24
C TYR A 54 0.51 8.69 -29.81
N PHE A 55 1.58 9.30 -29.33
CA PHE A 55 2.04 9.20 -27.94
C PHE A 55 1.29 10.21 -27.07
N ASP A 56 0.04 9.93 -26.81
CA ASP A 56 -0.73 10.70 -25.84
C ASP A 56 -0.64 10.06 -24.46
N ALA A 57 0.23 10.60 -23.61
CA ALA A 57 0.42 10.17 -22.23
C ALA A 57 -0.61 10.79 -21.26
N THR A 58 -1.61 11.51 -21.74
CA THR A 58 -2.58 12.23 -20.91
C THR A 58 -3.28 11.29 -19.93
N LYS A 59 -3.82 10.17 -20.41
CA LYS A 59 -4.49 9.18 -19.55
C LYS A 59 -3.56 8.60 -18.47
N GLN A 60 -2.30 8.37 -18.82
CA GLN A 60 -1.31 7.87 -17.85
C GLN A 60 -0.99 8.94 -16.81
N ALA A 61 -0.83 10.18 -17.21
CA ALA A 61 -0.60 11.30 -16.30
C ALA A 61 -1.82 11.53 -15.38
N GLU A 62 -3.04 11.50 -15.92
CA GLU A 62 -4.28 11.60 -15.15
C GLU A 62 -4.41 10.47 -14.13
N PHE A 63 -4.12 9.23 -14.53
CA PHE A 63 -4.13 8.09 -13.62
C PHE A 63 -3.11 8.28 -12.48
N LEU A 64 -1.85 8.61 -12.79
CA LEU A 64 -0.82 8.84 -11.78
C LEU A 64 -1.19 10.00 -10.85
N TYR A 65 -1.74 11.09 -11.39
CA TYR A 65 -2.22 12.20 -10.59
C TYR A 65 -3.33 11.77 -9.63
N SER A 66 -4.31 11.00 -10.11
CA SER A 66 -5.39 10.47 -9.26
C SER A 66 -4.87 9.53 -8.16
N CYS A 67 -3.81 8.76 -8.42
CA CYS A 67 -3.15 7.95 -7.39
C CYS A 67 -2.45 8.80 -6.32
N VAL A 68 -1.79 9.89 -6.73
CA VAL A 68 -1.20 10.84 -5.79
C VAL A 68 -2.27 11.53 -4.96
N GLU A 69 -3.34 11.99 -5.59
CA GLU A 69 -4.49 12.62 -4.90
C GLU A 69 -5.11 11.66 -3.87
N GLN A 70 -5.41 10.43 -4.25
CA GLN A 70 -5.92 9.40 -3.32
C GLN A 70 -4.93 9.13 -2.18
N THR A 71 -3.62 9.10 -2.47
CA THR A 71 -2.59 8.92 -1.44
C THR A 71 -2.63 10.04 -0.42
N VAL A 72 -2.73 11.29 -0.86
CA VAL A 72 -2.70 12.46 0.02
C VAL A 72 -4.00 12.62 0.80
N LEU A 73 -5.15 12.43 0.15
CA LEU A 73 -6.45 12.72 0.74
C LEU A 73 -7.03 11.56 1.56
N ASP A 74 -6.65 10.33 1.28
CA ASP A 74 -7.20 9.14 1.93
C ASP A 74 -6.14 8.32 2.67
N THR A 75 -5.10 7.86 1.97
CA THR A 75 -4.15 6.90 2.53
C THR A 75 -3.31 7.50 3.67
N ILE A 76 -2.74 8.68 3.48
CA ILE A 76 -1.93 9.34 4.51
C ILE A 76 -2.74 9.68 5.77
N PRO A 77 -3.95 10.26 5.68
CA PRO A 77 -4.77 10.50 6.87
C PRO A 77 -5.09 9.21 7.65
N LYS A 78 -5.40 8.11 6.97
CA LYS A 78 -5.64 6.80 7.60
C LYS A 78 -4.38 6.28 8.32
N GLU A 79 -3.23 6.36 7.67
CA GLU A 79 -1.96 5.98 8.27
C GLU A 79 -1.62 6.84 9.51
N VAL A 80 -1.84 8.14 9.44
CA VAL A 80 -1.61 9.05 10.58
C VAL A 80 -2.56 8.72 11.74
N ALA A 81 -3.83 8.43 11.45
CA ALA A 81 -4.80 8.02 12.45
C ALA A 81 -4.38 6.69 13.11
N TYR A 82 -3.97 5.71 12.30
CA TYR A 82 -3.45 4.44 12.80
C TYR A 82 -2.23 4.62 13.69
N LEU A 83 -1.25 5.42 13.28
CA LEU A 83 -0.05 5.68 14.07
C LEU A 83 -0.37 6.32 15.43
N LYS A 84 -1.34 7.24 15.49
CA LYS A 84 -1.81 7.82 16.75
C LYS A 84 -2.40 6.76 17.67
N LYS A 85 -3.23 5.86 17.14
CA LYS A 85 -3.80 4.73 17.91
C LYS A 85 -2.71 3.77 18.37
N TYR A 86 -1.74 3.49 17.52
CA TYR A 86 -0.57 2.69 17.87
C TYR A 86 0.23 3.30 19.02
N ASP A 87 0.52 4.60 18.96
CA ASP A 87 1.26 5.31 20.01
C ASP A 87 0.49 5.31 21.36
N LEU A 88 -0.84 5.47 21.33
CA LEU A 88 -1.68 5.35 22.52
C LEU A 88 -1.61 3.96 23.14
N MET A 89 -1.70 2.92 22.31
CA MET A 89 -1.60 1.54 22.77
C MET A 89 -0.22 1.22 23.31
N LYS A 90 0.83 1.71 22.64
CA LYS A 90 2.21 1.57 23.09
C LYS A 90 2.41 2.21 24.46
N SER A 91 2.01 3.47 24.65
CA SER A 91 2.12 4.16 25.94
C SER A 91 1.39 3.41 27.05
N PHE A 92 0.19 2.88 26.76
CA PHE A 92 -0.54 2.06 27.73
C PHE A 92 0.23 0.81 28.14
N LEU A 93 0.84 0.10 27.17
CA LEU A 93 1.60 -1.13 27.45
C LEU A 93 2.91 -0.84 28.20
N ASP A 94 3.60 0.25 27.86
CA ASP A 94 4.80 0.69 28.56
C ASP A 94 4.49 1.07 30.02
N ASP A 95 3.42 1.85 30.24
CA ASP A 95 3.06 2.35 31.57
C ASP A 95 2.57 1.25 32.53
N HIS A 96 1.90 0.21 32.01
CA HIS A 96 1.25 -0.81 32.84
C HIS A 96 2.01 -2.14 32.89
N PHE A 97 2.81 -2.47 31.87
CA PHE A 97 3.42 -3.79 31.73
C PHE A 97 4.94 -3.76 31.50
N ASP A 98 5.57 -2.57 31.40
CA ASP A 98 7.01 -2.39 31.12
C ASP A 98 7.49 -3.29 29.95
N MET A 99 6.72 -3.23 28.85
CA MET A 99 6.85 -4.17 27.75
C MET A 99 7.85 -3.66 26.71
N PRO A 100 8.86 -4.46 26.30
CA PRO A 100 9.81 -4.07 25.26
C PRO A 100 9.13 -3.76 23.92
N ASP A 101 9.62 -2.79 23.16
CA ASP A 101 9.08 -2.34 21.86
C ASP A 101 8.77 -3.48 20.89
N LYS A 102 9.63 -4.50 20.82
CA LYS A 102 9.40 -5.69 19.99
C LYS A 102 8.16 -6.47 20.41
N MET A 103 7.92 -6.57 21.69
CA MET A 103 6.76 -7.26 22.27
C MET A 103 5.49 -6.47 22.02
N VAL A 104 5.53 -5.15 22.16
CA VAL A 104 4.42 -4.23 21.87
C VAL A 104 3.99 -4.39 20.41
N SER A 105 4.93 -4.30 19.48
CA SER A 105 4.65 -4.44 18.06
C SER A 105 4.06 -5.80 17.71
N LEU A 106 4.57 -6.86 18.31
CA LEU A 106 4.10 -8.22 18.11
C LEU A 106 2.67 -8.40 18.65
N LEU A 107 2.41 -7.86 19.84
CA LEU A 107 1.13 -7.96 20.51
C LEU A 107 0.02 -7.21 19.74
N ILE A 108 0.29 -5.98 19.32
CA ILE A 108 -0.66 -5.20 18.51
C ILE A 108 -0.98 -5.95 17.21
N ARG A 109 0.03 -6.48 16.54
CA ARG A 109 -0.17 -7.27 15.32
C ARG A 109 -1.03 -8.53 15.55
N PHE A 110 -0.92 -9.16 16.71
CA PHE A 110 -1.77 -10.31 17.04
C PHE A 110 -3.21 -9.91 17.33
N LEU A 111 -3.41 -8.78 18.00
CA LEU A 111 -4.74 -8.24 18.27
C LEU A 111 -5.46 -7.86 16.97
N GLU A 112 -4.74 -7.32 16.00
CA GLU A 112 -5.26 -7.03 14.65
C GLU A 112 -5.72 -8.30 13.92
N GLN A 113 -5.08 -9.44 14.15
CA GLN A 113 -5.42 -10.72 13.53
C GLN A 113 -6.61 -11.44 14.20
N GLY A 114 -7.10 -10.92 15.33
CA GLY A 114 -8.27 -11.42 16.06
C GLY A 114 -7.93 -12.27 17.30
N ASN A 115 -8.88 -12.29 18.25
CA ASN A 115 -8.72 -12.85 19.58
C ASN A 115 -8.35 -14.35 19.63
N ALA A 116 -8.79 -15.14 18.67
CA ALA A 116 -8.47 -16.57 18.60
C ALA A 116 -6.95 -16.82 18.46
N VAL A 117 -6.26 -15.93 17.82
CA VAL A 117 -4.81 -16.01 17.61
C VAL A 117 -4.04 -15.62 18.87
N LEU A 118 -4.56 -14.67 19.65
CA LEU A 118 -3.94 -14.27 20.91
C LEU A 118 -4.04 -15.38 21.96
N SER A 119 -5.22 -15.99 22.13
CA SER A 119 -5.44 -17.07 23.09
C SER A 119 -4.59 -18.32 22.84
N GLU A 120 -4.32 -18.65 21.58
CA GLU A 120 -3.44 -19.77 21.23
C GLU A 120 -1.95 -19.42 21.39
N ARG A 121 -1.56 -18.16 21.14
CA ARG A 121 -0.18 -17.70 21.19
C ARG A 121 0.23 -17.05 22.51
N ALA A 122 -0.71 -16.69 23.37
CA ALA A 122 -0.43 -16.42 24.77
C ALA A 122 0.20 -17.63 25.49
N LYS A 123 0.07 -18.83 24.89
CA LYS A 123 0.82 -20.04 25.26
C LYS A 123 2.25 -20.07 24.71
N SER A 124 2.63 -19.14 23.82
CA SER A 124 4.02 -19.04 23.33
C SER A 124 4.93 -18.50 24.44
N LYS A 125 6.19 -18.92 24.40
CA LYS A 125 7.19 -18.52 25.43
C LYS A 125 7.28 -17.01 25.66
N GLU A 126 6.94 -16.21 24.67
CA GLU A 126 7.04 -14.75 24.69
C GLU A 126 5.94 -14.08 25.51
N PHE A 127 4.76 -14.72 25.63
CA PHE A 127 3.61 -14.20 26.38
C PHE A 127 3.26 -15.01 27.63
N GLN A 128 4.04 -16.01 27.98
CA GLN A 128 3.80 -16.86 29.18
C GLN A 128 3.85 -16.09 30.49
N ALA A 129 4.46 -14.89 30.49
CA ALA A 129 4.51 -14.03 31.66
C ALA A 129 3.21 -13.27 31.93
N LEU A 130 2.30 -13.17 30.94
CA LEU A 130 1.02 -12.47 31.08
C LEU A 130 -0.05 -13.40 31.62
N THR A 131 -0.78 -12.94 32.63
CA THR A 131 -1.96 -13.63 33.16
C THR A 131 -3.15 -13.46 32.24
N GLU A 132 -4.17 -14.31 32.36
CA GLU A 132 -5.42 -14.21 31.56
C GLU A 132 -6.13 -12.86 31.79
N ASP A 133 -6.08 -12.32 33.01
CA ASP A 133 -6.70 -11.01 33.34
C ASP A 133 -5.93 -9.84 32.71
N GLU A 134 -4.60 -9.92 32.66
CA GLU A 134 -3.76 -8.94 31.95
C GLU A 134 -4.03 -8.98 30.44
N ILE A 135 -4.15 -10.15 29.85
CA ILE A 135 -4.50 -10.32 28.44
C ILE A 135 -5.87 -9.69 28.14
N LYS A 136 -6.88 -9.93 28.96
CA LYS A 136 -8.21 -9.32 28.81
C LYS A 136 -8.17 -7.79 28.95
N THR A 137 -7.36 -7.28 29.86
CA THR A 137 -7.18 -5.85 30.05
C THR A 137 -6.56 -5.21 28.82
N ILE A 138 -5.56 -5.85 28.21
CA ILE A 138 -4.92 -5.42 26.97
C ILE A 138 -5.89 -5.46 25.80
N GLU A 139 -6.67 -6.55 25.66
CA GLU A 139 -7.69 -6.70 24.62
C GLU A 139 -8.76 -5.62 24.71
N ASN A 140 -9.28 -5.37 25.89
CA ASN A 140 -10.29 -4.32 26.12
C ASN A 140 -9.74 -2.93 25.76
N LYS A 141 -8.50 -2.64 26.12
CA LYS A 141 -7.85 -1.38 25.77
C LYS A 141 -7.63 -1.25 24.27
N TYR A 142 -7.23 -2.33 23.61
CA TYR A 142 -7.09 -2.36 22.15
C TYR A 142 -8.42 -2.06 21.48
N PHE A 143 -9.52 -2.71 21.89
CA PHE A 143 -10.84 -2.45 21.32
C PHE A 143 -11.32 -1.01 21.58
N GLU A 144 -11.08 -0.46 22.77
CA GLU A 144 -11.36 0.94 23.07
C GLU A 144 -10.64 1.86 22.07
N VAL A 145 -9.32 1.69 21.90
CA VAL A 145 -8.49 2.57 21.06
C VAL A 145 -8.79 2.40 19.57
N PHE A 146 -9.02 1.17 19.08
CA PHE A 146 -9.14 0.90 17.65
C PHE A 146 -10.57 0.85 17.12
N ASN A 147 -11.59 0.63 17.96
CA ASN A 147 -13.00 0.56 17.55
C ASN A 147 -13.81 1.84 17.84
N GLU A 148 -13.24 2.86 18.44
CA GLU A 148 -13.95 4.13 18.73
C GLU A 148 -14.39 4.94 17.49
N ASP A 149 -14.07 4.50 16.27
CA ASP A 149 -14.45 5.22 15.03
C ASP A 149 -15.87 4.90 14.53
N ASN A 150 -16.71 4.24 15.33
CA ASN A 150 -18.12 3.98 14.98
C ASN A 150 -19.12 4.92 15.69
N SER A 151 -18.68 6.10 16.08
CA SER A 151 -19.56 7.12 16.70
C SER A 151 -19.63 8.35 15.83
#